data_53017660a8405a9cce5ac2da7a839c7c
#
_entry.id   53017660a8405a9cce5ac2da7a839c7c
#
_cell.length_a   1.000
_cell.length_b   1.000
_cell.length_c   1.000
_cell.angle_alpha   90.00
_cell.angle_beta   90.00
_cell.angle_gamma   90.00
#
_symmetry.space_group_name_H-M   'P 1'
#
loop_
_entity.id
_entity.type
_entity.pdbx_description
1 polymer ?
#
loop_
_entity_poly.entity_id
_entity_poly.type
_entity_poly.pdbx_seq_one_letter_code
_entity_poly.pdbx_strand_id
1 'polypeptide(L)'
;MIKVGLNIGNSKISCAVSEIEKNKKIKLLSFQSFQSNIIRKNIITNFDELSNDIRSLISESEKKSQTKINSVNLNIPMIDSLSRYYDFEIENLDQQITDLDIKKVINKSEYFNVDDDYYQIFNKINGYVLDGNLIQNTPVGNYANKLKVLFYKILIPYKNIQSYKNVIESQNISIESLVPTPLSSALATLSNDEKNIGTICIDLGHSNTSISIFENNKFIYGDSFLVGSNNITNDLARGVSTTLESAERLKTLYSSLISSPSDEFEIIEIPIISGESGKFNQINKLKINSIVKPRVEETLEIVWQKIKQNNLHKKQIKNVVLTGGGAQLEGISQYAELIFSSNVRIGLPKDDISFEKNIQNPGYTDAIGCSFFDHRDFSDEITQKQGKNKKNQGF
;
A
#
# COMPACT_ATOMS: atom_id res chain seq x y z
N MET A 1 -20.91 5.23 -8.65
CA MET A 1 -19.95 4.52 -9.53
C MET A 1 -19.36 3.37 -8.74
N ILE A 2 -19.43 2.15 -9.29
CA ILE A 2 -18.85 0.97 -8.63
C ILE A 2 -17.38 0.85 -9.01
N LYS A 3 -16.55 0.56 -8.02
CA LYS A 3 -15.12 0.25 -8.14
C LYS A 3 -14.80 -1.00 -7.34
N VAL A 4 -13.88 -1.79 -7.83
CA VAL A 4 -13.48 -3.06 -7.20
C VAL A 4 -11.98 -3.06 -6.96
N GLY A 5 -11.58 -3.27 -5.73
CA GLY A 5 -10.16 -3.43 -5.33
C GLY A 5 -9.85 -4.90 -5.12
N LEU A 6 -8.84 -5.41 -5.80
CA LEU A 6 -8.33 -6.76 -5.64
C LEU A 6 -6.91 -6.71 -5.09
N ASN A 7 -6.69 -7.31 -3.94
CA ASN A 7 -5.38 -7.52 -3.35
C ASN A 7 -5.01 -9.01 -3.37
N ILE A 8 -3.88 -9.33 -3.98
CA ILE A 8 -3.34 -10.69 -4.07
C ILE A 8 -2.08 -10.74 -3.21
N GLY A 9 -2.28 -10.97 -1.90
CA GLY A 9 -1.22 -10.96 -0.91
C GLY A 9 -0.61 -12.34 -0.65
N ASN A 10 0.49 -12.37 0.11
CA ASN A 10 1.23 -13.61 0.40
C ASN A 10 0.57 -14.52 1.46
N SER A 11 -0.40 -14.03 2.22
CA SER A 11 -1.14 -14.82 3.23
C SER A 11 -2.64 -14.87 2.96
N LYS A 12 -3.14 -13.98 2.16
CA LYS A 12 -4.56 -13.87 1.82
C LYS A 12 -4.76 -13.15 0.50
N ILE A 13 -5.85 -13.48 -0.17
CA ILE A 13 -6.41 -12.69 -1.27
C ILE A 13 -7.66 -11.99 -0.78
N SER A 14 -7.90 -10.75 -1.20
CA SER A 14 -9.03 -9.95 -0.73
C SER A 14 -9.64 -9.13 -1.86
N CYS A 15 -10.96 -9.05 -1.87
CA CYS A 15 -11.73 -8.26 -2.82
C CYS A 15 -12.68 -7.32 -2.08
N ALA A 16 -12.60 -6.04 -2.40
CA ALA A 16 -13.47 -5.00 -1.87
C ALA A 16 -14.29 -4.40 -3.02
N VAL A 17 -15.61 -4.32 -2.87
CA VAL A 17 -16.52 -3.68 -3.83
C VAL A 17 -17.07 -2.43 -3.20
N SER A 18 -16.76 -1.27 -3.76
CA SER A 18 -17.16 0.04 -3.24
C SER A 18 -18.05 0.79 -4.23
N GLU A 19 -19.04 1.48 -3.71
CA GLU A 19 -19.82 2.47 -4.43
C GLU A 19 -19.30 3.87 -4.04
N ILE A 20 -18.88 4.63 -5.04
CA ILE A 20 -18.49 6.02 -4.89
C ILE A 20 -19.66 6.89 -5.35
N GLU A 21 -20.27 7.60 -4.41
CA GLU A 21 -21.37 8.52 -4.66
C GLU A 21 -20.89 9.83 -5.32
N LYS A 22 -21.84 10.63 -5.84
CA LYS A 22 -21.51 11.92 -6.48
C LYS A 22 -20.88 12.94 -5.52
N ASN A 23 -21.20 12.85 -4.24
CA ASN A 23 -20.65 13.66 -3.16
C ASN A 23 -19.29 13.17 -2.64
N LYS A 24 -18.69 12.19 -3.33
CA LYS A 24 -17.45 11.49 -2.96
C LYS A 24 -17.53 10.64 -1.67
N LYS A 25 -18.71 10.42 -1.11
CA LYS A 25 -18.87 9.42 -0.05
C LYS A 25 -18.66 8.02 -0.60
N ILE A 26 -18.01 7.19 0.19
CA ILE A 26 -17.65 5.82 -0.14
C ILE A 26 -18.54 4.89 0.67
N LYS A 27 -19.24 3.99 -0.01
CA LYS A 27 -20.00 2.90 0.61
C LYS A 27 -19.38 1.57 0.18
N LEU A 28 -18.91 0.80 1.14
CA LEU A 28 -18.43 -0.55 0.89
C LEU A 28 -19.64 -1.49 0.77
N LEU A 29 -19.83 -2.07 -0.41
CA LEU A 29 -20.93 -2.98 -0.70
C LEU A 29 -20.60 -4.41 -0.32
N SER A 30 -19.33 -4.82 -0.47
CA SER A 30 -18.86 -6.16 -0.14
C SER A 30 -17.36 -6.12 0.18
N PHE A 31 -16.98 -6.93 1.14
CA PHE A 31 -15.58 -7.29 1.39
C PHE A 31 -15.49 -8.80 1.59
N GLN A 32 -14.60 -9.45 0.86
CA GLN A 32 -14.31 -10.87 0.96
C GLN A 32 -12.80 -11.08 1.07
N SER A 33 -12.41 -12.06 1.87
CA SER A 33 -10.99 -12.41 2.03
C SER A 33 -10.84 -13.90 2.25
N PHE A 34 -9.96 -14.55 1.49
CA PHE A 34 -9.60 -15.96 1.64
C PHE A 34 -8.14 -16.06 2.05
N GLN A 35 -7.83 -16.97 2.96
CA GLN A 35 -6.45 -17.33 3.24
C GLN A 35 -5.86 -18.02 2.01
N SER A 36 -4.62 -17.69 1.65
CA SER A 36 -3.93 -18.25 0.51
C SER A 36 -2.43 -18.28 0.79
N ASN A 37 -1.80 -19.40 0.57
CA ASN A 37 -0.35 -19.60 0.72
C ASN A 37 0.35 -19.83 -0.63
N ILE A 38 -0.35 -19.52 -1.73
CA ILE A 38 0.06 -19.76 -3.11
C ILE A 38 1.13 -18.76 -3.56
N ILE A 39 1.23 -17.62 -2.86
CA ILE A 39 2.22 -16.60 -3.18
C ILE A 39 3.32 -16.64 -2.12
N ARG A 40 4.56 -16.77 -2.59
CA ARG A 40 5.75 -16.73 -1.72
C ARG A 40 6.72 -15.67 -2.24
N LYS A 41 7.04 -14.68 -1.39
CA LYS A 41 7.92 -13.56 -1.77
C LYS A 41 7.50 -12.89 -3.10
N ASN A 42 6.19 -12.69 -3.28
CA ASN A 42 5.54 -12.13 -4.47
C ASN A 42 5.68 -12.98 -5.76
N ILE A 43 6.03 -14.25 -5.64
CA ILE A 43 6.06 -15.21 -6.75
C ILE A 43 4.86 -16.14 -6.60
N ILE A 44 4.09 -16.32 -7.68
CA ILE A 44 2.98 -17.27 -7.75
C ILE A 44 3.56 -18.68 -7.88
N THR A 45 3.28 -19.55 -6.90
CA THR A 45 3.79 -20.93 -6.88
C THR A 45 2.86 -21.93 -7.55
N ASN A 46 1.56 -21.62 -7.64
CA ASN A 46 0.55 -22.45 -8.31
C ASN A 46 -0.49 -21.56 -9.00
N PHE A 47 -0.43 -21.51 -10.32
CA PHE A 47 -1.30 -20.64 -11.15
C PHE A 47 -2.75 -21.09 -11.15
N ASP A 48 -3.00 -22.39 -11.25
CA ASP A 48 -4.35 -22.95 -11.35
C ASP A 48 -5.12 -22.78 -10.04
N GLU A 49 -4.46 -23.03 -8.92
CA GLU A 49 -5.03 -22.85 -7.59
C GLU A 49 -5.37 -21.37 -7.34
N LEU A 50 -4.45 -20.45 -7.63
CA LEU A 50 -4.70 -19.03 -7.50
C LEU A 50 -5.86 -18.55 -8.40
N SER A 51 -5.93 -19.08 -9.60
CA SER A 51 -7.01 -18.79 -10.57
C SER A 51 -8.38 -19.22 -10.02
N ASN A 52 -8.45 -20.38 -9.39
CA ASN A 52 -9.66 -20.91 -8.77
C ASN A 52 -10.06 -20.09 -7.52
N ASP A 53 -9.07 -19.71 -6.70
CA ASP A 53 -9.29 -18.88 -5.51
C ASP A 53 -9.84 -17.50 -5.90
N ILE A 54 -9.26 -16.86 -6.92
CA ILE A 54 -9.73 -15.56 -7.43
C ILE A 54 -11.15 -15.69 -7.99
N ARG A 55 -11.44 -16.74 -8.77
CA ARG A 55 -12.79 -16.98 -9.29
C ARG A 55 -13.83 -17.10 -8.18
N SER A 56 -13.51 -17.87 -7.15
CA SER A 56 -14.37 -18.07 -5.99
C SER A 56 -14.58 -16.76 -5.22
N LEU A 57 -13.51 -16.01 -5.00
CA LEU A 57 -13.52 -14.71 -4.31
C LEU A 57 -14.40 -13.69 -5.06
N ILE A 58 -14.22 -13.59 -6.37
CA ILE A 58 -15.03 -12.69 -7.23
C ILE A 58 -16.50 -13.10 -7.21
N SER A 59 -16.82 -14.39 -7.38
CA SER A 59 -18.19 -14.89 -7.34
C SER A 59 -18.89 -14.58 -6.01
N GLU A 60 -18.20 -14.73 -4.87
CA GLU A 60 -18.77 -14.38 -3.58
C GLU A 60 -18.94 -12.86 -3.42
N SER A 61 -17.98 -12.09 -3.93
CA SER A 61 -18.08 -10.62 -3.91
C SER A 61 -19.25 -10.12 -4.75
N GLU A 62 -19.49 -10.70 -5.93
CA GLU A 62 -20.64 -10.39 -6.78
C GLU A 62 -21.97 -10.71 -6.08
N LYS A 63 -22.07 -11.90 -5.46
CA LYS A 63 -23.27 -12.30 -4.71
C LYS A 63 -23.62 -11.34 -3.59
N LYS A 64 -22.62 -10.92 -2.80
CA LYS A 64 -22.83 -10.03 -1.64
C LYS A 64 -23.08 -8.58 -2.06
N SER A 65 -22.39 -8.09 -3.07
CA SER A 65 -22.57 -6.73 -3.57
C SER A 65 -23.76 -6.57 -4.52
N GLN A 66 -24.33 -7.68 -4.98
CA GLN A 66 -25.36 -7.71 -6.04
C GLN A 66 -24.90 -6.96 -7.31
N THR A 67 -23.61 -6.98 -7.60
CA THR A 67 -23.01 -6.26 -8.71
C THR A 67 -22.09 -7.18 -9.49
N LYS A 68 -22.20 -7.20 -10.82
CA LYS A 68 -21.28 -7.95 -11.67
C LYS A 68 -19.93 -7.25 -11.77
N ILE A 69 -18.85 -8.01 -11.62
CA ILE A 69 -17.48 -7.53 -11.64
C ILE A 69 -16.83 -7.85 -13.00
N ASN A 70 -16.65 -6.84 -13.83
CA ASN A 70 -16.03 -6.96 -15.15
C ASN A 70 -14.60 -6.36 -15.16
N SER A 71 -14.28 -5.51 -14.19
CA SER A 71 -12.97 -4.88 -14.06
C SER A 71 -12.58 -4.70 -12.59
N VAL A 72 -11.28 -4.68 -12.31
CA VAL A 72 -10.73 -4.48 -10.98
C VAL A 72 -9.57 -3.48 -11.02
N ASN A 73 -9.41 -2.73 -9.94
CA ASN A 73 -8.14 -2.13 -9.56
C ASN A 73 -7.30 -3.21 -8.87
N LEU A 74 -6.10 -3.44 -9.35
CA LEU A 74 -5.19 -4.43 -8.80
C LEU A 74 -4.15 -3.78 -7.91
N ASN A 75 -4.11 -4.18 -6.64
CA ASN A 75 -3.08 -3.75 -5.70
C ASN A 75 -1.74 -4.44 -6.02
N ILE A 76 -0.66 -3.66 -6.15
CA ILE A 76 0.68 -4.16 -6.51
C ILE A 76 1.72 -3.70 -5.49
N PRO A 77 2.48 -4.63 -4.88
CA PRO A 77 3.60 -4.28 -4.02
C PRO A 77 4.74 -3.65 -4.83
N MET A 78 5.39 -2.64 -4.28
CA MET A 78 6.47 -1.89 -4.93
C MET A 78 7.84 -2.54 -4.74
N ILE A 79 7.96 -3.86 -4.94
CA ILE A 79 9.22 -4.58 -4.83
C ILE A 79 10.07 -4.36 -6.09
N ASP A 80 11.34 -4.02 -5.88
CA ASP A 80 12.30 -3.68 -6.94
C ASP A 80 11.83 -2.51 -7.84
N SER A 81 10.92 -1.68 -7.32
CA SER A 81 10.38 -0.52 -8.04
C SER A 81 11.38 0.65 -8.05
N LEU A 82 11.23 1.50 -9.06
CA LEU A 82 11.88 2.81 -9.11
C LEU A 82 10.84 3.87 -8.75
N SER A 83 11.05 4.54 -7.62
CA SER A 83 10.20 5.60 -7.11
C SER A 83 11.04 6.88 -7.06
N ARG A 84 10.84 7.77 -8.03
CA ARG A 84 11.74 8.92 -8.25
C ARG A 84 11.01 10.15 -8.76
N TYR A 85 11.66 11.30 -8.54
CA TYR A 85 11.29 12.55 -9.17
C TYR A 85 12.00 12.68 -10.52
N TYR A 86 11.23 13.10 -11.52
CA TYR A 86 11.71 13.46 -12.85
C TYR A 86 11.25 14.87 -13.15
N ASP A 87 12.07 15.63 -13.84
CA ASP A 87 11.71 16.96 -14.30
C ASP A 87 11.75 17.03 -15.83
N PHE A 88 10.77 17.73 -16.37
CA PHE A 88 10.67 18.02 -17.79
C PHE A 88 10.43 19.50 -17.97
N GLU A 89 11.07 20.08 -18.99
CA GLU A 89 11.05 21.52 -19.18
C GLU A 89 10.76 21.92 -20.63
N ILE A 90 10.23 23.14 -20.75
CA ILE A 90 10.14 23.90 -21.99
C ILE A 90 10.74 25.29 -21.74
N GLU A 91 11.44 25.81 -22.76
CA GLU A 91 12.11 27.10 -22.72
C GLU A 91 11.58 28.01 -23.81
N ASN A 92 12.00 29.28 -23.81
CA ASN A 92 11.64 30.31 -24.80
C ASN A 92 10.14 30.57 -24.87
N LEU A 93 9.50 30.63 -23.70
CA LEU A 93 8.05 30.87 -23.67
C LEU A 93 7.73 32.32 -24.02
N ASP A 94 8.55 33.31 -23.61
CA ASP A 94 8.42 34.76 -23.85
C ASP A 94 6.96 35.29 -23.77
N GLN A 95 6.09 34.54 -23.11
CA GLN A 95 4.66 34.79 -23.03
C GLN A 95 4.06 34.23 -21.73
N GLN A 96 2.79 34.50 -21.55
CA GLN A 96 2.02 33.95 -20.45
C GLN A 96 1.85 32.42 -20.58
N ILE A 97 2.15 31.68 -19.51
CA ILE A 97 2.01 30.23 -19.48
C ILE A 97 0.55 29.84 -19.65
N THR A 98 0.30 28.91 -20.54
CA THR A 98 -1.02 28.41 -20.89
C THR A 98 -1.19 26.93 -20.45
N ASP A 99 -2.44 26.46 -20.42
CA ASP A 99 -2.74 25.02 -20.26
C ASP A 99 -2.08 24.16 -21.35
N LEU A 100 -1.89 24.71 -22.55
CA LEU A 100 -1.23 24.00 -23.67
C LEU A 100 0.26 23.76 -23.39
N ASP A 101 0.93 24.70 -22.75
CA ASP A 101 2.35 24.54 -22.42
C ASP A 101 2.55 23.47 -21.36
N ILE A 102 1.70 23.41 -20.32
CA ILE A 102 1.72 22.34 -19.34
C ILE A 102 1.43 21.00 -20.03
N LYS A 103 0.45 20.92 -20.94
CA LYS A 103 0.16 19.68 -21.70
C LYS A 103 1.34 19.20 -22.54
N LYS A 104 2.10 20.11 -23.17
CA LYS A 104 3.32 19.72 -23.90
C LYS A 104 4.32 19.02 -22.99
N VAL A 105 4.50 19.54 -21.76
CA VAL A 105 5.41 18.92 -20.77
C VAL A 105 4.87 17.60 -20.27
N ILE A 106 3.56 17.48 -20.00
CA ILE A 106 2.93 16.22 -19.60
C ILE A 106 3.16 15.16 -20.68
N ASN A 107 2.90 15.49 -21.96
CA ASN A 107 3.13 14.56 -23.05
C ASN A 107 4.60 14.12 -23.13
N LYS A 108 5.56 15.04 -22.98
CA LYS A 108 6.99 14.66 -22.90
C LYS A 108 7.24 13.65 -21.77
N SER A 109 6.61 13.86 -20.62
CA SER A 109 6.73 12.95 -19.48
C SER A 109 6.11 11.56 -19.75
N GLU A 110 5.00 11.48 -20.46
CA GLU A 110 4.32 10.21 -20.76
C GLU A 110 5.13 9.34 -21.75
N TYR A 111 5.77 9.98 -22.72
CA TYR A 111 6.63 9.27 -23.70
C TYR A 111 8.03 8.96 -23.18
N PHE A 112 8.37 9.40 -21.97
CA PHE A 112 9.66 9.13 -21.37
C PHE A 112 9.69 7.72 -20.76
N ASN A 113 10.26 6.77 -21.48
CA ASN A 113 10.60 5.45 -20.96
C ASN A 113 11.98 5.51 -20.29
N VAL A 114 12.02 5.08 -19.03
CA VAL A 114 13.28 4.95 -18.29
C VAL A 114 14.05 3.72 -18.75
N ASP A 115 13.30 2.64 -19.04
CA ASP A 115 13.80 1.33 -19.45
C ASP A 115 12.61 0.50 -19.95
N ASP A 116 12.77 -0.28 -21.01
CA ASP A 116 11.73 -1.13 -21.58
C ASP A 116 11.31 -2.27 -20.63
N ASP A 117 12.15 -2.60 -19.64
CA ASP A 117 11.86 -3.59 -18.61
C ASP A 117 10.92 -3.10 -17.51
N TYR A 118 10.56 -1.81 -17.50
CA TYR A 118 9.72 -1.21 -16.47
C TYR A 118 8.38 -0.72 -17.01
N TYR A 119 7.35 -0.91 -16.19
CA TYR A 119 6.00 -0.40 -16.43
C TYR A 119 5.69 0.76 -15.48
N GLN A 120 5.28 1.91 -16.02
CA GLN A 120 4.88 3.07 -15.24
C GLN A 120 3.47 2.87 -14.70
N ILE A 121 3.33 2.74 -13.37
CA ILE A 121 2.04 2.57 -12.69
C ILE A 121 1.51 3.85 -12.05
N PHE A 122 2.40 4.83 -11.84
CA PHE A 122 2.04 6.12 -11.25
C PHE A 122 2.87 7.24 -11.88
N ASN A 123 2.21 8.33 -12.23
CA ASN A 123 2.84 9.54 -12.77
C ASN A 123 2.00 10.75 -12.36
N LYS A 124 2.54 11.60 -11.49
CA LYS A 124 1.83 12.78 -10.98
C LYS A 124 2.73 14.00 -10.94
N ILE A 125 2.18 15.16 -11.29
CA ILE A 125 2.83 16.45 -11.07
C ILE A 125 2.91 16.74 -9.57
N ASN A 126 4.11 17.02 -9.10
CA ASN A 126 4.36 17.36 -7.70
C ASN A 126 4.68 18.85 -7.47
N GLY A 127 5.01 19.57 -8.51
CA GLY A 127 5.28 21.01 -8.46
C GLY A 127 5.72 21.56 -9.81
N TYR A 128 5.87 22.86 -9.86
CA TYR A 128 6.32 23.61 -11.02
C TYR A 128 7.49 24.49 -10.62
N VAL A 129 8.41 24.74 -11.54
CA VAL A 129 9.50 25.69 -11.35
C VAL A 129 9.47 26.69 -12.50
N LEU A 130 9.31 27.98 -12.19
CA LEU A 130 9.33 29.07 -13.14
C LEU A 130 10.60 29.90 -12.95
N ASP A 131 11.45 29.95 -13.96
CA ASP A 131 12.73 30.70 -13.93
C ASP A 131 13.53 30.44 -12.63
N GLY A 132 13.54 29.20 -12.14
CA GLY A 132 14.22 28.77 -10.91
C GLY A 132 13.38 28.83 -9.62
N ASN A 133 12.18 29.43 -9.64
CA ASN A 133 11.32 29.55 -8.45
C ASN A 133 10.30 28.41 -8.39
N LEU A 134 10.26 27.68 -7.26
CA LEU A 134 9.31 26.59 -7.02
C LEU A 134 7.90 27.14 -6.73
N ILE A 135 6.92 26.63 -7.45
CA ILE A 135 5.50 26.94 -7.30
C ILE A 135 4.71 25.67 -7.08
N GLN A 136 3.86 25.64 -6.06
CA GLN A 136 3.04 24.47 -5.70
C GLN A 136 1.71 24.38 -6.47
N ASN A 137 1.17 25.54 -6.85
CA ASN A 137 -0.09 25.66 -7.57
C ASN A 137 0.14 25.74 -9.08
N THR A 138 -0.95 25.67 -9.86
CA THR A 138 -0.86 25.81 -11.32
C THR A 138 -0.19 27.11 -11.73
N PRO A 139 0.80 27.08 -12.63
CA PRO A 139 1.50 28.28 -13.09
C PRO A 139 0.75 29.04 -14.19
N VAL A 140 -0.41 28.57 -14.63
CA VAL A 140 -1.19 29.19 -15.72
C VAL A 140 -1.48 30.65 -15.40
N GLY A 141 -1.21 31.52 -16.38
CA GLY A 141 -1.36 32.96 -16.22
C GLY A 141 -0.10 33.70 -15.75
N ASN A 142 0.93 33.01 -15.29
CA ASN A 142 2.23 33.63 -14.97
C ASN A 142 3.08 33.81 -16.25
N TYR A 143 3.97 34.79 -16.22
CA TYR A 143 4.99 35.00 -17.23
C TYR A 143 6.28 34.32 -16.79
N ALA A 144 6.91 33.56 -17.68
CA ALA A 144 8.23 32.97 -17.46
C ALA A 144 8.88 32.59 -18.79
N ASN A 145 10.20 32.62 -18.82
CA ASN A 145 10.97 32.15 -19.98
C ASN A 145 11.12 30.62 -19.98
N LYS A 146 11.15 30.04 -18.77
CA LYS A 146 11.35 28.60 -18.58
C LYS A 146 10.32 28.05 -17.62
N LEU A 147 9.59 27.03 -18.08
CA LEU A 147 8.69 26.22 -17.26
C LEU A 147 9.30 24.82 -17.11
N LYS A 148 9.57 24.42 -15.88
CA LYS A 148 9.91 23.06 -15.50
C LYS A 148 8.77 22.46 -14.68
N VAL A 149 8.40 21.23 -14.97
CA VAL A 149 7.36 20.48 -14.25
C VAL A 149 8.02 19.29 -13.56
N LEU A 150 7.78 19.15 -12.27
CA LEU A 150 8.32 18.08 -11.43
C LEU A 150 7.28 16.96 -11.35
N PHE A 151 7.65 15.78 -11.79
CA PHE A 151 6.81 14.58 -11.73
C PHE A 151 7.35 13.60 -10.70
N TYR A 152 6.46 13.05 -9.89
CA TYR A 152 6.76 11.87 -9.10
C TYR A 152 6.25 10.64 -9.87
N LYS A 153 7.17 9.73 -10.19
CA LYS A 153 6.87 8.52 -10.96
C LYS A 153 7.20 7.27 -10.17
N ILE A 154 6.36 6.23 -10.35
CA ILE A 154 6.60 4.88 -9.85
C ILE A 154 6.60 3.95 -11.06
N LEU A 155 7.71 3.23 -11.18
CA LEU A 155 7.96 2.25 -12.23
C LEU A 155 8.22 0.90 -11.57
N ILE A 156 7.54 -0.14 -12.04
CA ILE A 156 7.68 -1.51 -11.52
C ILE A 156 8.23 -2.41 -12.63
N PRO A 157 9.14 -3.35 -12.34
CA PRO A 157 9.61 -4.30 -13.33
C PRO A 157 8.45 -5.04 -13.99
N TYR A 158 8.44 -5.09 -15.32
CA TYR A 158 7.36 -5.70 -16.10
C TYR A 158 7.07 -7.15 -15.67
N LYS A 159 8.13 -7.93 -15.38
CA LYS A 159 8.04 -9.30 -14.89
C LYS A 159 7.20 -9.45 -13.60
N ASN A 160 7.23 -8.44 -12.72
CA ASN A 160 6.49 -8.48 -11.45
C ASN A 160 4.98 -8.29 -11.64
N ILE A 161 4.56 -7.71 -12.76
CA ILE A 161 3.15 -7.42 -13.07
C ILE A 161 2.56 -8.52 -13.95
N GLN A 162 3.34 -9.06 -14.90
CA GLN A 162 2.83 -9.94 -15.95
C GLN A 162 2.14 -11.19 -15.40
N SER A 163 2.70 -11.80 -14.36
CA SER A 163 2.11 -13.00 -13.75
C SER A 163 0.73 -12.72 -13.15
N TYR A 164 0.57 -11.59 -12.46
CA TYR A 164 -0.72 -11.18 -11.89
C TYR A 164 -1.74 -10.82 -12.96
N LYS A 165 -1.31 -10.11 -14.03
CA LYS A 165 -2.17 -9.79 -15.17
C LYS A 165 -2.71 -11.05 -15.82
N ASN A 166 -1.85 -12.01 -16.11
CA ASN A 166 -2.25 -13.27 -16.76
C ASN A 166 -3.31 -14.03 -15.95
N VAL A 167 -3.17 -14.11 -14.62
CA VAL A 167 -4.17 -14.76 -13.76
C VAL A 167 -5.52 -14.07 -13.81
N ILE A 168 -5.56 -12.75 -13.76
CA ILE A 168 -6.79 -11.96 -13.72
C ILE A 168 -7.48 -11.98 -15.09
N GLU A 169 -6.72 -11.75 -16.16
CA GLU A 169 -7.25 -11.75 -17.53
C GLU A 169 -7.77 -13.12 -17.95
N SER A 170 -7.19 -14.23 -17.44
CA SER A 170 -7.71 -15.59 -17.65
C SER A 170 -9.12 -15.81 -17.08
N GLN A 171 -9.58 -14.94 -16.16
CA GLN A 171 -10.95 -14.96 -15.63
C GLN A 171 -11.93 -14.08 -16.43
N ASN A 172 -11.53 -13.54 -17.58
CA ASN A 172 -12.28 -12.53 -18.35
C ASN A 172 -12.56 -11.25 -17.55
N ILE A 173 -11.67 -10.89 -16.64
CA ILE A 173 -11.74 -9.65 -15.84
C ILE A 173 -10.62 -8.72 -16.35
N SER A 174 -10.98 -7.48 -16.66
CA SER A 174 -10.01 -6.48 -17.06
C SER A 174 -9.40 -5.78 -15.84
N ILE A 175 -8.14 -5.34 -15.97
CA ILE A 175 -7.50 -4.51 -14.96
C ILE A 175 -7.71 -3.05 -15.36
N GLU A 176 -8.46 -2.31 -14.53
CA GLU A 176 -8.70 -0.88 -14.74
C GLU A 176 -7.48 -0.05 -14.35
N SER A 177 -6.86 -0.39 -13.22
CA SER A 177 -5.69 0.32 -12.69
C SER A 177 -4.77 -0.64 -11.93
N LEU A 178 -3.47 -0.38 -12.00
CA LEU A 178 -2.47 -0.94 -11.09
C LEU A 178 -2.23 0.08 -9.98
N VAL A 179 -2.52 -0.29 -8.74
CA VAL A 179 -2.45 0.62 -7.59
C VAL A 179 -1.29 0.21 -6.68
N PRO A 180 -0.30 1.09 -6.43
CA PRO A 180 0.77 0.79 -5.51
C PRO A 180 0.24 0.50 -4.10
N THR A 181 0.67 -0.59 -3.46
CA THR A 181 0.27 -0.95 -2.08
C THR A 181 0.44 0.20 -1.09
N PRO A 182 1.59 0.94 -1.05
CA PRO A 182 1.71 2.05 -0.12
C PRO A 182 0.67 3.16 -0.35
N LEU A 183 0.21 3.35 -1.58
CA LEU A 183 -0.84 4.31 -1.88
C LEU A 183 -2.21 3.79 -1.44
N SER A 184 -2.57 2.55 -1.75
CA SER A 184 -3.87 1.98 -1.39
C SER A 184 -4.06 1.93 0.12
N SER A 185 -3.07 1.46 0.89
CA SER A 185 -3.13 1.42 2.35
C SER A 185 -3.34 2.82 2.96
N ALA A 186 -2.62 3.83 2.45
CA ALA A 186 -2.77 5.21 2.90
C ALA A 186 -4.14 5.82 2.51
N LEU A 187 -4.67 5.49 1.34
CA LEU A 187 -6.00 5.95 0.93
C LEU A 187 -7.10 5.43 1.87
N ALA A 188 -6.97 4.20 2.34
CA ALA A 188 -7.93 3.61 3.28
C ALA A 188 -7.84 4.19 4.68
N THR A 189 -6.67 4.64 5.12
CA THR A 189 -6.38 4.93 6.54
C THR A 189 -6.23 6.41 6.87
N LEU A 190 -5.64 7.21 5.97
CA LEU A 190 -5.30 8.61 6.26
C LEU A 190 -6.47 9.54 5.99
N SER A 191 -6.80 10.38 6.98
CA SER A 191 -7.71 11.51 6.80
C SER A 191 -7.12 12.58 5.86
N ASN A 192 -7.94 13.52 5.42
CA ASN A 192 -7.46 14.62 4.59
C ASN A 192 -6.52 15.55 5.37
N ASP A 193 -6.78 15.76 6.67
CA ASP A 193 -5.93 16.58 7.52
C ASP A 193 -4.55 15.94 7.71
N GLU A 194 -4.48 14.62 7.93
CA GLU A 194 -3.22 13.89 8.03
C GLU A 194 -2.42 13.95 6.73
N LYS A 195 -3.08 13.81 5.58
CA LYS A 195 -2.43 13.97 4.27
C LYS A 195 -1.91 15.38 4.05
N ASN A 196 -2.61 16.39 4.56
CA ASN A 196 -2.24 17.78 4.40
C ASN A 196 -1.08 18.20 5.32
N ILE A 197 -1.15 17.85 6.61
CA ILE A 197 -0.13 18.21 7.61
C ILE A 197 1.19 17.47 7.35
N GLY A 198 1.12 16.28 6.85
CA GLY A 198 2.25 15.39 6.62
C GLY A 198 2.18 14.15 7.52
N THR A 199 2.17 12.98 6.89
CA THR A 199 2.05 11.69 7.59
C THR A 199 2.84 10.61 6.85
N ILE A 200 3.53 9.78 7.63
CA ILE A 200 4.15 8.54 7.19
C ILE A 200 3.15 7.42 7.47
N CYS A 201 2.70 6.71 6.45
CA CYS A 201 1.90 5.50 6.62
C CYS A 201 2.75 4.28 6.30
N ILE A 202 2.79 3.34 7.23
CA ILE A 202 3.58 2.11 7.17
C ILE A 202 2.60 0.94 7.19
N ASP A 203 2.60 0.15 6.15
CA ASP A 203 1.83 -1.07 6.04
C ASP A 203 2.71 -2.28 6.35
N LEU A 204 2.45 -2.89 7.49
CA LEU A 204 3.15 -4.08 7.97
C LEU A 204 2.42 -5.34 7.47
N GLY A 205 2.73 -5.75 6.24
CA GLY A 205 2.14 -6.92 5.62
C GLY A 205 2.73 -8.25 6.10
N HIS A 206 2.32 -9.35 5.47
CA HIS A 206 2.81 -10.68 5.81
C HIS A 206 4.28 -10.87 5.38
N SER A 207 4.60 -10.63 4.11
CA SER A 207 5.96 -10.80 3.55
C SER A 207 6.65 -9.50 3.22
N ASN A 208 5.92 -8.40 3.17
CA ASN A 208 6.39 -7.08 2.77
C ASN A 208 6.03 -6.05 3.82
N THR A 209 6.85 -5.01 3.91
CA THR A 209 6.47 -3.74 4.55
C THR A 209 6.47 -2.67 3.47
N SER A 210 5.42 -1.84 3.44
CA SER A 210 5.26 -0.74 2.51
C SER A 210 5.25 0.60 3.24
N ILE A 211 5.83 1.62 2.63
CA ILE A 211 5.95 2.96 3.20
C ILE A 211 5.31 3.95 2.22
N SER A 212 4.45 4.80 2.71
CA SER A 212 3.96 5.96 1.97
C SER A 212 4.12 7.23 2.79
N ILE A 213 4.43 8.33 2.11
CA ILE A 213 4.52 9.65 2.75
C ILE A 213 3.63 10.61 1.97
N PHE A 214 2.76 11.28 2.73
CA PHE A 214 1.93 12.37 2.24
C PHE A 214 2.36 13.69 2.88
N GLU A 215 2.24 14.77 2.12
CA GLU A 215 2.46 16.14 2.56
C GLU A 215 1.70 17.09 1.63
N ASN A 216 1.00 18.09 2.15
CA ASN A 216 0.18 19.04 1.37
C ASN A 216 -0.82 18.31 0.43
N ASN A 217 -1.46 17.26 0.93
CA ASN A 217 -2.35 16.35 0.18
C ASN A 217 -1.71 15.65 -1.03
N LYS A 218 -0.39 15.65 -1.13
CA LYS A 218 0.36 14.98 -2.21
C LYS A 218 1.03 13.71 -1.71
N PHE A 219 0.97 12.66 -2.51
CA PHE A 219 1.75 11.45 -2.34
C PHE A 219 3.18 11.72 -2.81
N ILE A 220 4.11 11.91 -1.89
CA ILE A 220 5.47 12.36 -2.17
C ILE A 220 6.52 11.26 -2.16
N TYR A 221 6.19 10.10 -1.57
CA TYR A 221 7.09 8.96 -1.53
C TYR A 221 6.31 7.66 -1.31
N GLY A 222 6.71 6.61 -2.02
CA GLY A 222 6.26 5.24 -1.82
C GLY A 222 7.40 4.25 -2.05
N ASP A 223 7.47 3.22 -1.22
CA ASP A 223 8.45 2.14 -1.33
C ASP A 223 7.91 0.86 -0.68
N SER A 224 8.48 -0.29 -1.01
CA SER A 224 8.19 -1.56 -0.34
C SER A 224 9.44 -2.43 -0.30
N PHE A 225 9.56 -3.26 0.74
CA PHE A 225 10.69 -4.18 0.90
C PHE A 225 10.23 -5.53 1.48
N LEU A 226 11.03 -6.57 1.21
CA LEU A 226 10.72 -7.98 1.53
C LEU A 226 11.05 -8.34 2.99
N VAL A 227 10.50 -7.58 3.94
CA VAL A 227 10.46 -7.93 5.37
C VAL A 227 9.03 -7.69 5.84
N GLY A 228 8.43 -8.66 6.51
CA GLY A 228 7.06 -8.55 7.01
C GLY A 228 6.84 -9.43 8.23
N SER A 229 5.60 -9.54 8.71
CA SER A 229 5.25 -10.25 9.93
C SER A 229 5.55 -11.76 9.88
N ASN A 230 5.69 -12.35 8.68
CA ASN A 230 6.12 -13.74 8.51
C ASN A 230 7.58 -13.97 8.96
N ASN A 231 8.41 -12.94 8.92
CA ASN A 231 9.78 -13.06 9.44
C ASN A 231 9.76 -13.33 10.95
N ILE A 232 8.83 -12.69 11.70
CA ILE A 232 8.60 -12.96 13.13
C ILE A 232 8.19 -14.41 13.36
N THR A 233 7.25 -14.91 12.53
CA THR A 233 6.79 -16.31 12.60
C THR A 233 7.93 -17.29 12.38
N ASN A 234 8.79 -17.04 11.38
CA ASN A 234 9.95 -17.86 11.10
C ASN A 234 10.99 -17.84 12.23
N ASP A 235 11.23 -16.67 12.84
CA ASP A 235 12.16 -16.52 13.95
C ASP A 235 11.63 -17.25 15.20
N LEU A 236 10.34 -17.15 15.50
CA LEU A 236 9.70 -17.91 16.56
C LEU A 236 9.79 -19.42 16.31
N ALA A 237 9.44 -19.89 15.10
CA ALA A 237 9.50 -21.31 14.77
C ALA A 237 10.89 -21.91 15.01
N ARG A 238 11.94 -21.17 14.63
CA ARG A 238 13.35 -21.57 14.85
C ARG A 238 13.76 -21.41 16.32
N GLY A 239 13.43 -20.30 16.95
CA GLY A 239 13.89 -19.94 18.30
C GLY A 239 13.30 -20.81 19.41
N VAL A 240 12.11 -21.43 19.17
CA VAL A 240 11.46 -22.34 20.11
C VAL A 240 11.25 -23.75 19.54
N SER A 241 11.81 -24.04 18.35
CA SER A 241 11.78 -25.36 17.69
C SER A 241 10.36 -25.93 17.51
N THR A 242 9.44 -25.10 17.00
CA THR A 242 8.04 -25.46 16.75
C THR A 242 7.66 -25.32 15.28
N THR A 243 6.45 -25.77 14.91
CA THR A 243 5.93 -25.64 13.54
C THR A 243 5.63 -24.18 13.20
N LEU A 244 5.58 -23.82 11.92
CA LEU A 244 5.20 -22.48 11.47
C LEU A 244 3.79 -22.11 11.91
N GLU A 245 2.86 -23.08 11.91
CA GLU A 245 1.48 -22.86 12.37
C GLU A 245 1.44 -22.52 13.86
N SER A 246 2.16 -23.28 14.69
CA SER A 246 2.26 -23.00 16.12
C SER A 246 2.96 -21.67 16.41
N ALA A 247 4.02 -21.36 15.65
CA ALA A 247 4.71 -20.07 15.75
C ALA A 247 3.80 -18.88 15.36
N GLU A 248 2.93 -19.05 14.36
CA GLU A 248 1.94 -18.03 14.00
C GLU A 248 0.93 -17.82 15.13
N ARG A 249 0.48 -18.91 15.77
CA ARG A 249 -0.38 -18.81 16.96
C ARG A 249 0.34 -18.12 18.12
N LEU A 250 1.61 -18.44 18.38
CA LEU A 250 2.40 -17.77 19.40
C LEU A 250 2.50 -16.26 19.13
N LYS A 251 2.79 -15.88 17.91
CA LYS A 251 2.86 -14.49 17.48
C LYS A 251 1.53 -13.74 17.70
N THR A 252 0.41 -14.36 17.31
CA THR A 252 -0.89 -13.68 17.30
C THR A 252 -1.56 -13.64 18.66
N LEU A 253 -1.34 -14.62 19.52
CA LEU A 253 -2.06 -14.76 20.80
C LEU A 253 -1.23 -14.37 22.02
N TYR A 254 0.10 -14.50 21.95
CA TYR A 254 0.94 -14.40 23.15
C TYR A 254 2.05 -13.36 23.05
N SER A 255 2.40 -12.88 21.84
CA SER A 255 3.49 -11.92 21.74
C SER A 255 3.05 -10.50 22.07
N SER A 256 3.91 -9.77 22.79
CA SER A 256 3.74 -8.37 23.14
C SER A 256 5.07 -7.64 23.07
N LEU A 257 5.04 -6.41 22.60
CA LEU A 257 6.20 -5.49 22.65
C LEU A 257 6.28 -4.72 23.97
N ILE A 258 5.22 -4.76 24.75
CA ILE A 258 5.17 -4.23 26.13
C ILE A 258 5.57 -5.35 27.08
N SER A 259 6.63 -5.12 27.86
CA SER A 259 7.06 -6.09 28.86
C SER A 259 6.26 -5.95 30.16
N SER A 260 5.83 -7.08 30.69
CA SER A 260 5.21 -7.16 32.04
C SER A 260 6.06 -8.06 32.94
N PRO A 261 6.17 -7.75 34.24
CA PRO A 261 6.79 -8.68 35.23
C PRO A 261 6.15 -10.06 35.26
N SER A 262 4.87 -10.17 34.87
CA SER A 262 4.15 -11.45 34.79
C SER A 262 4.55 -12.34 33.63
N ASP A 263 5.20 -11.79 32.57
CA ASP A 263 5.55 -12.54 31.36
C ASP A 263 6.50 -13.72 31.62
N GLU A 264 7.27 -13.67 32.71
CA GLU A 264 8.17 -14.76 33.12
C GLU A 264 7.38 -15.98 33.65
N PHE A 265 6.23 -15.76 34.28
CA PHE A 265 5.41 -16.77 34.90
C PHE A 265 4.29 -17.31 34.00
N GLU A 266 4.01 -16.65 32.88
CA GLU A 266 3.02 -17.09 31.89
C GLU A 266 3.62 -18.18 31.01
N ILE A 267 3.31 -19.47 31.35
CA ILE A 267 3.82 -20.65 30.64
C ILE A 267 2.86 -21.06 29.51
N ILE A 268 3.38 -21.31 28.35
CA ILE A 268 2.65 -21.71 27.13
C ILE A 268 3.20 -23.05 26.68
N GLU A 269 2.32 -23.99 26.38
CA GLU A 269 2.67 -25.30 25.86
C GLU A 269 2.66 -25.26 24.31
N ILE A 270 3.72 -25.75 23.70
CA ILE A 270 3.89 -25.77 22.24
C ILE A 270 4.31 -27.17 21.77
N PRO A 271 3.82 -27.64 20.60
CA PRO A 271 4.26 -28.91 20.03
C PRO A 271 5.71 -28.82 19.54
N ILE A 272 6.48 -29.90 19.68
CA ILE A 272 7.87 -30.00 19.23
C ILE A 272 7.92 -30.61 17.81
N ILE A 273 8.72 -30.00 16.88
CA ILE A 273 8.87 -30.51 15.51
C ILE A 273 9.52 -31.91 15.47
N SER A 274 10.51 -32.18 16.32
CA SER A 274 11.37 -33.38 16.26
C SER A 274 10.96 -34.47 17.25
N GLY A 275 9.77 -34.41 17.81
CA GLY A 275 9.29 -35.35 18.82
C GLY A 275 8.37 -36.44 18.28
N GLU A 276 8.27 -37.56 19.01
CA GLU A 276 7.13 -38.46 18.90
C GLU A 276 5.84 -37.71 19.06
N SER A 277 4.80 -38.07 18.31
CA SER A 277 3.50 -37.43 18.36
C SER A 277 3.04 -37.26 19.84
N GLY A 278 2.77 -36.00 20.23
CA GLY A 278 2.26 -35.69 21.58
C GLY A 278 3.30 -35.15 22.57
N LYS A 279 4.54 -34.88 22.17
CA LYS A 279 5.49 -34.16 23.04
C LYS A 279 5.33 -32.67 22.90
N PHE A 280 5.22 -31.98 24.02
CA PHE A 280 5.11 -30.53 24.14
C PHE A 280 6.34 -29.97 24.86
N ASN A 281 6.74 -28.78 24.47
CA ASN A 281 7.70 -27.96 25.21
C ASN A 281 6.97 -26.85 25.91
N GLN A 282 7.51 -26.41 27.06
CA GLN A 282 6.99 -25.29 27.84
C GLN A 282 7.91 -24.10 27.66
N ILE A 283 7.34 -22.97 27.23
CA ILE A 283 8.04 -21.71 27.11
C ILE A 283 7.26 -20.62 27.84
N ASN A 284 7.95 -19.62 28.33
CA ASN A 284 7.30 -18.46 28.90
C ASN A 284 7.12 -17.32 27.88
N LYS A 285 6.19 -16.43 28.17
CA LYS A 285 5.90 -15.26 27.30
C LYS A 285 7.13 -14.34 27.16
N LEU A 286 7.97 -14.25 28.19
CA LEU A 286 9.22 -13.51 28.15
C LEU A 286 10.14 -14.01 26.99
N LYS A 287 10.25 -15.34 26.83
CA LYS A 287 11.03 -15.95 25.74
C LYS A 287 10.46 -15.61 24.37
N ILE A 288 9.13 -15.65 24.20
CA ILE A 288 8.45 -15.24 22.96
C ILE A 288 8.80 -13.79 22.65
N ASN A 289 8.61 -12.88 23.60
CA ASN A 289 8.85 -11.46 23.43
C ASN A 289 10.33 -11.15 23.13
N SER A 290 11.28 -11.91 23.69
CA SER A 290 12.71 -11.77 23.41
C SER A 290 13.10 -12.10 21.97
N ILE A 291 12.28 -12.89 21.26
CA ILE A 291 12.46 -13.21 19.83
C ILE A 291 11.75 -12.19 18.95
N VAL A 292 10.54 -11.78 19.36
CA VAL A 292 9.69 -10.89 18.53
C VAL A 292 10.24 -9.46 18.47
N LYS A 293 10.65 -8.91 19.64
CA LYS A 293 11.10 -7.51 19.74
C LYS A 293 12.23 -7.14 18.76
N PRO A 294 13.36 -7.88 18.70
CA PRO A 294 14.44 -7.53 17.78
C PRO A 294 14.03 -7.54 16.31
N ARG A 295 13.11 -8.43 15.92
CA ARG A 295 12.62 -8.49 14.54
C ARG A 295 11.72 -7.30 14.20
N VAL A 296 10.88 -6.87 15.12
CA VAL A 296 10.07 -5.66 14.93
C VAL A 296 10.96 -4.42 14.88
N GLU A 297 11.95 -4.33 15.77
CA GLU A 297 12.93 -3.24 15.79
C GLU A 297 13.65 -3.12 14.46
N GLU A 298 14.24 -4.22 13.98
CA GLU A 298 14.89 -4.26 12.66
C GLU A 298 13.96 -3.79 11.53
N THR A 299 12.70 -4.25 11.54
CA THR A 299 11.74 -3.85 10.51
C THR A 299 11.49 -2.34 10.51
N LEU A 300 11.29 -1.75 11.69
CA LEU A 300 11.04 -0.32 11.84
C LEU A 300 12.31 0.51 11.57
N GLU A 301 13.48 -0.01 11.91
CA GLU A 301 14.77 0.62 11.58
C GLU A 301 15.01 0.66 10.07
N ILE A 302 14.67 -0.41 9.33
CA ILE A 302 14.74 -0.42 7.86
C ILE A 302 13.84 0.68 7.28
N VAL A 303 12.61 0.82 7.79
CA VAL A 303 11.72 1.92 7.41
C VAL A 303 12.40 3.27 7.62
N TRP A 304 12.97 3.49 8.80
CA TRP A 304 13.63 4.75 9.14
C TRP A 304 14.86 5.02 8.26
N GLN A 305 15.64 3.99 7.96
CA GLN A 305 16.79 4.09 7.05
C GLN A 305 16.35 4.51 5.63
N LYS A 306 15.28 3.93 5.09
CA LYS A 306 14.73 4.30 3.78
C LYS A 306 14.27 5.75 3.75
N ILE A 307 13.61 6.23 4.81
CA ILE A 307 13.21 7.64 4.97
C ILE A 307 14.44 8.56 4.97
N LYS A 308 15.50 8.17 5.68
CA LYS A 308 16.77 8.94 5.74
C LYS A 308 17.50 8.97 4.39
N GLN A 309 17.62 7.85 3.70
CA GLN A 309 18.28 7.74 2.41
C GLN A 309 17.65 8.65 1.34
N ASN A 310 16.36 8.87 1.44
CA ASN A 310 15.61 9.78 0.55
C ASN A 310 15.54 11.22 1.10
N ASN A 311 16.27 11.58 2.13
CA ASN A 311 16.29 12.89 2.79
C ASN A 311 14.92 13.36 3.32
N LEU A 312 13.97 12.46 3.48
CA LEU A 312 12.59 12.78 3.90
C LEU A 312 12.48 13.08 5.40
N HIS A 313 13.46 12.61 6.22
CA HIS A 313 13.56 12.96 7.64
C HIS A 313 13.70 14.47 7.88
N LYS A 314 14.24 15.23 6.90
CA LYS A 314 14.36 16.70 6.96
C LYS A 314 13.02 17.44 6.90
N LYS A 315 11.96 16.78 6.45
CA LYS A 315 10.61 17.35 6.38
C LYS A 315 9.89 17.44 7.74
N GLN A 316 10.50 16.90 8.80
CA GLN A 316 9.97 16.95 10.17
C GLN A 316 8.53 16.42 10.32
N ILE A 317 8.16 15.42 9.52
CA ILE A 317 6.86 14.75 9.62
C ILE A 317 6.81 14.01 10.95
N LYS A 318 5.84 14.35 11.80
CA LYS A 318 5.72 13.80 13.17
C LYS A 318 4.54 12.86 13.36
N ASN A 319 3.76 12.59 12.33
CA ASN A 319 2.64 11.66 12.40
C ASN A 319 2.99 10.38 11.66
N VAL A 320 2.85 9.26 12.35
CA VAL A 320 3.05 7.92 11.79
C VAL A 320 1.78 7.10 11.98
N VAL A 321 1.35 6.43 10.93
CA VAL A 321 0.20 5.52 10.95
C VAL A 321 0.69 4.14 10.57
N LEU A 322 0.49 3.16 11.45
CA LEU A 322 0.79 1.76 11.21
C LEU A 322 -0.48 1.03 10.78
N THR A 323 -0.43 0.33 9.68
CA THR A 323 -1.53 -0.49 9.17
C THR A 323 -1.01 -1.86 8.68
N GLY A 324 -1.86 -2.66 8.07
CA GLY A 324 -1.50 -4.03 7.70
C GLY A 324 -1.68 -5.03 8.83
N GLY A 325 -1.63 -6.32 8.50
CA GLY A 325 -1.85 -7.39 9.50
C GLY A 325 -0.85 -7.38 10.65
N GLY A 326 0.40 -6.98 10.41
CA GLY A 326 1.44 -6.87 11.42
C GLY A 326 1.21 -5.74 12.43
N ALA A 327 0.40 -4.75 12.10
CA ALA A 327 0.05 -3.66 13.01
C ALA A 327 -0.88 -4.07 14.16
N GLN A 328 -1.38 -5.31 14.14
CA GLN A 328 -2.20 -5.89 15.22
C GLN A 328 -1.34 -6.42 16.39
N LEU A 329 -0.01 -6.43 16.27
CA LEU A 329 0.87 -6.88 17.32
C LEU A 329 0.73 -5.97 18.56
N GLU A 330 0.53 -6.57 19.72
CA GLU A 330 0.33 -5.84 20.98
C GLU A 330 1.52 -4.93 21.29
N GLY A 331 1.24 -3.64 21.55
CA GLY A 331 2.25 -2.65 21.90
C GLY A 331 3.07 -2.07 20.73
N ILE A 332 2.73 -2.40 19.49
CA ILE A 332 3.52 -1.95 18.32
C ILE A 332 3.50 -0.44 18.14
N SER A 333 2.39 0.23 18.44
CA SER A 333 2.31 1.70 18.33
C SER A 333 3.25 2.38 19.33
N GLN A 334 3.22 1.98 20.59
CA GLN A 334 4.09 2.51 21.63
C GLN A 334 5.57 2.23 21.32
N TYR A 335 5.87 1.05 20.81
CA TYR A 335 7.24 0.69 20.45
C TYR A 335 7.74 1.51 19.25
N ALA A 336 6.91 1.74 18.27
CA ALA A 336 7.22 2.58 17.11
C ALA A 336 7.39 4.06 17.49
N GLU A 337 6.65 4.58 18.48
CA GLU A 337 6.84 5.94 19.01
C GLU A 337 8.27 6.16 19.52
N LEU A 338 8.85 5.15 20.19
CA LEU A 338 10.23 5.21 20.67
C LEU A 338 11.25 5.28 19.52
N ILE A 339 11.01 4.53 18.43
CA ILE A 339 11.93 4.46 17.28
C ILE A 339 11.85 5.72 16.43
N PHE A 340 10.63 6.18 16.13
CA PHE A 340 10.42 7.32 15.24
C PHE A 340 10.44 8.68 15.95
N SER A 341 10.38 8.70 17.28
CA SER A 341 10.19 9.93 18.09
C SER A 341 9.01 10.77 17.57
N SER A 342 7.90 10.10 17.29
CA SER A 342 6.74 10.65 16.59
C SER A 342 5.47 10.07 17.17
N ASN A 343 4.32 10.76 16.99
CA ASN A 343 3.01 10.21 17.36
C ASN A 343 2.66 9.06 16.44
N VAL A 344 2.31 7.90 17.02
CA VAL A 344 1.96 6.70 16.25
C VAL A 344 0.55 6.23 16.59
N ARG A 345 -0.27 6.01 15.57
CA ARG A 345 -1.57 5.36 15.72
C ARG A 345 -1.70 4.15 14.82
N ILE A 346 -2.61 3.24 15.16
CA ILE A 346 -3.02 2.17 14.26
C ILE A 346 -4.03 2.70 13.25
N GLY A 347 -3.76 2.44 11.97
CA GLY A 347 -4.60 2.81 10.84
C GLY A 347 -5.61 1.72 10.54
N LEU A 348 -6.88 2.02 10.79
CA LEU A 348 -8.03 1.23 10.39
C LEU A 348 -8.65 1.83 9.12
N PRO A 349 -9.48 1.09 8.37
CA PRO A 349 -10.33 1.71 7.37
C PRO A 349 -11.14 2.87 7.96
N LYS A 350 -11.21 3.98 7.23
CA LYS A 350 -11.80 5.24 7.73
C LYS A 350 -13.26 5.09 8.15
N ASP A 351 -13.67 5.85 9.18
CA ASP A 351 -15.02 5.83 9.70
C ASP A 351 -16.08 6.44 8.74
N ASP A 352 -15.65 7.27 7.78
CA ASP A 352 -16.53 7.83 6.75
C ASP A 352 -16.88 6.83 5.63
N ILE A 353 -16.26 5.65 5.62
CA ILE A 353 -16.64 4.51 4.79
C ILE A 353 -17.74 3.75 5.51
N SER A 354 -18.96 3.80 4.98
CA SER A 354 -20.07 3.02 5.57
C SER A 354 -19.92 1.53 5.26
N PHE A 355 -19.75 0.70 6.30
CA PHE A 355 -19.62 -0.76 6.19
C PHE A 355 -19.99 -1.47 7.50
N GLU A 356 -20.05 -2.80 7.46
CA GLU A 356 -20.30 -3.61 8.65
C GLU A 356 -19.10 -3.59 9.64
N LYS A 357 -19.40 -3.62 10.95
CA LYS A 357 -18.39 -3.51 12.03
C LYS A 357 -17.25 -4.54 11.94
N ASN A 358 -17.48 -5.70 11.35
CA ASN A 358 -16.50 -6.79 11.24
C ASN A 358 -15.34 -6.53 10.28
N ILE A 359 -15.34 -5.41 9.56
CA ILE A 359 -14.33 -5.09 8.54
C ILE A 359 -13.30 -4.07 9.06
N GLN A 360 -13.45 -3.59 10.30
CA GLN A 360 -12.47 -2.70 10.96
C GLN A 360 -11.21 -3.47 11.38
N ASN A 361 -10.40 -3.84 10.39
CA ASN A 361 -9.14 -4.54 10.59
C ASN A 361 -8.05 -3.87 9.75
N PRO A 362 -6.89 -3.53 10.35
CA PRO A 362 -5.79 -2.89 9.61
C PRO A 362 -5.26 -3.77 8.47
N GLY A 363 -5.42 -5.08 8.55
CA GLY A 363 -5.01 -6.00 7.50
C GLY A 363 -5.89 -6.01 6.25
N TYR A 364 -6.92 -5.16 6.15
CA TYR A 364 -7.83 -5.10 4.98
C TYR A 364 -7.70 -3.80 4.19
N THR A 365 -6.87 -2.89 4.65
CA THR A 365 -6.71 -1.55 4.11
C THR A 365 -6.25 -1.52 2.66
N ASP A 366 -5.43 -2.49 2.22
CA ASP A 366 -4.96 -2.61 0.84
C ASP A 366 -6.09 -2.74 -0.17
N ALA A 367 -6.95 -3.76 0.01
CA ALA A 367 -8.06 -4.02 -0.90
C ALA A 367 -9.13 -2.91 -0.82
N ILE A 368 -9.41 -2.42 0.40
CA ILE A 368 -10.37 -1.35 0.62
C ILE A 368 -9.90 -0.07 -0.06
N GLY A 369 -8.67 0.37 0.19
CA GLY A 369 -8.12 1.59 -0.45
C GLY A 369 -7.98 1.46 -1.96
N CYS A 370 -7.66 0.26 -2.45
CA CYS A 370 -7.62 -0.04 -3.86
C CYS A 370 -8.99 0.07 -4.52
N SER A 371 -10.09 -0.27 -3.79
CA SER A 371 -11.46 -0.25 -4.33
C SER A 371 -12.00 1.16 -4.60
N PHE A 372 -11.44 2.20 -4.03
CA PHE A 372 -11.83 3.57 -4.34
C PHE A 372 -10.74 4.43 -4.97
N PHE A 373 -9.67 3.77 -5.40
CA PHE A 373 -8.68 4.45 -6.22
C PHE A 373 -9.29 4.90 -7.54
N ASP A 374 -9.11 6.19 -7.85
CA ASP A 374 -9.48 6.77 -9.14
C ASP A 374 -8.30 7.55 -9.71
N HIS A 375 -7.86 7.18 -10.88
CA HIS A 375 -6.80 7.91 -11.59
C HIS A 375 -7.08 9.41 -11.68
N ARG A 376 -8.36 9.80 -11.76
CA ARG A 376 -8.78 11.21 -11.89
C ARG A 376 -8.48 12.03 -10.64
N ASP A 377 -8.47 11.42 -9.44
CA ASP A 377 -8.11 12.12 -8.20
C ASP A 377 -6.60 12.40 -8.15
N PHE A 378 -5.82 11.71 -8.97
CA PHE A 378 -4.38 11.87 -9.12
C PHE A 378 -3.97 12.42 -10.49
N SER A 379 -4.91 12.66 -11.42
CA SER A 379 -4.68 13.40 -12.65
C SER A 379 -4.81 14.90 -12.36
N ASP A 380 -3.94 15.69 -12.96
CA ASP A 380 -4.02 17.15 -12.84
C ASP A 380 -5.33 17.68 -13.41
N GLU A 381 -5.83 18.80 -12.88
CA GLU A 381 -7.09 19.44 -13.33
C GLU A 381 -7.12 19.69 -14.84
N ILE A 382 -5.96 19.83 -15.46
CA ILE A 382 -5.80 20.04 -16.89
C ILE A 382 -6.15 18.78 -17.70
N THR A 383 -5.78 17.59 -17.20
CA THR A 383 -6.14 16.30 -17.79
C THR A 383 -7.61 15.94 -17.54
N GLN A 384 -8.18 16.35 -16.41
CA GLN A 384 -9.59 16.13 -16.08
C GLN A 384 -10.56 16.83 -17.05
N LYS A 385 -10.21 18.03 -17.56
CA LYS A 385 -11.03 18.76 -18.54
C LYS A 385 -11.16 18.02 -19.89
N GLN A 386 -10.20 17.17 -20.27
CA GLN A 386 -10.28 16.39 -21.53
C GLN A 386 -11.14 15.13 -21.42
N GLY A 387 -11.18 14.47 -20.27
CA GLY A 387 -12.05 13.31 -20.05
C GLY A 387 -13.55 13.64 -20.16
N LYS A 388 -13.92 14.90 -19.85
CA LYS A 388 -15.28 15.40 -20.03
C LYS A 388 -15.61 15.73 -21.48
N ASN A 389 -14.65 16.24 -22.26
CA ASN A 389 -14.88 16.63 -23.67
C ASN A 389 -14.89 15.42 -24.62
N LYS A 390 -14.15 14.33 -24.33
CA LYS A 390 -14.23 13.10 -25.13
C LYS A 390 -15.52 12.31 -24.94
N LYS A 391 -16.19 12.43 -23.77
CA LYS A 391 -17.53 11.82 -23.57
C LYS A 391 -18.66 12.56 -24.29
N ASN A 392 -18.44 13.82 -24.70
CA ASN A 392 -19.45 14.62 -25.43
C ASN A 392 -19.26 14.59 -26.96
N GLN A 393 -18.27 13.88 -27.49
CA GLN A 393 -18.03 13.72 -28.92
C GLN A 393 -18.22 12.29 -29.43
N GLY A 394 -18.80 11.41 -28.62
CA GLY A 394 -19.17 10.06 -29.01
C GLY A 394 -20.66 9.98 -29.34
N PHE A 395 -21.01 10.35 -30.57
CA PHE A 395 -22.19 9.90 -31.31
C PHE A 395 -21.70 9.28 -32.61
#